data_7acb9a5842a4b6057a36ae26569a6f6e
#
_entry.id   7acb9a5842a4b6057a36ae26569a6f6e
#
_cell.length_a   1.000
_cell.length_b   1.000
_cell.length_c   1.000
_cell.angle_alpha   90.00
_cell.angle_beta   90.00
_cell.angle_gamma   90.00
#
_symmetry.space_group_name_H-M   'P 1'
#
loop_
_entity.id
_entity.type
_entity.pdbx_description
1 polymer ?
#
loop_
_entity_poly.entity_id
_entity_poly.type
_entity_poly.pdbx_seq_one_letter_code
_entity_poly.pdbx_strand_id
1 'polypeptide(L)'
;DILWRGPLDSCNYECAYCPFAKRAISSSMLARDRAALTRFVDWVKRTQTHCLRILFTPYGEALIWPAYREALVELSHLSHITQVSIQTNASGPLSFLSDCDLRKVSLWISWHPTEIELSPFVEKIHALHAQGVQLSVGAVAIPIHLSQVEALRKRLPPHVPMWINAQKPGVSYSEAEQARWRAID
;
A
#
# COMPACT_ATOMS: atom_id res chain seq x y z
N ASP A 1 -12.69 3.06 12.76
CA ASP A 1 -11.80 2.60 11.68
C ASP A 1 -12.65 2.09 10.52
N ILE A 2 -12.27 2.46 9.29
CA ILE A 2 -12.94 2.04 8.06
C ILE A 2 -11.91 1.40 7.14
N LEU A 3 -12.20 0.18 6.65
CA LEU A 3 -11.49 -0.41 5.54
C LEU A 3 -12.30 -0.18 4.26
N TRP A 4 -11.71 0.53 3.31
CA TRP A 4 -12.27 0.69 1.97
C TRP A 4 -11.55 -0.24 1.00
N ARG A 5 -12.28 -1.10 0.32
CA ARG A 5 -11.71 -1.99 -0.68
C ARG A 5 -12.10 -1.61 -2.11
N GLY A 6 -13.32 -1.22 -2.33
CA GLY A 6 -13.83 -0.87 -3.65
C GLY A 6 -13.85 -2.05 -4.64
N PRO A 7 -14.31 -1.82 -5.86
CA PRO A 7 -14.33 -2.83 -6.91
C PRO A 7 -13.04 -2.91 -7.75
N LEU A 8 -11.99 -2.11 -7.44
CA LEU A 8 -10.73 -2.16 -8.17
C LEU A 8 -10.04 -3.52 -7.98
N ASP A 9 -9.74 -4.22 -9.09
CA ASP A 9 -9.05 -5.49 -9.12
C ASP A 9 -7.96 -5.56 -10.20
N SER A 10 -7.30 -4.43 -10.46
CA SER A 10 -6.26 -4.28 -11.47
C SER A 10 -4.96 -3.77 -10.87
N CYS A 11 -3.85 -4.31 -11.33
CA CYS A 11 -2.50 -3.93 -10.94
C CYS A 11 -1.61 -3.80 -12.17
N ASN A 12 -0.58 -2.99 -12.09
CA ASN A 12 0.45 -2.87 -13.10
C ASN A 12 1.64 -3.82 -12.87
N TYR A 13 1.62 -4.62 -11.79
CA TYR A 13 2.55 -5.70 -11.51
C TYR A 13 1.93 -7.06 -11.83
N GLU A 14 2.77 -8.02 -12.25
CA GLU A 14 2.34 -9.37 -12.64
C GLU A 14 2.84 -10.45 -11.69
N CYS A 15 3.01 -10.14 -10.41
CA CYS A 15 3.54 -11.06 -9.40
C CYS A 15 2.85 -12.42 -9.46
N ALA A 16 3.61 -13.50 -9.74
CA ALA A 16 3.07 -14.84 -9.90
C ALA A 16 2.40 -15.39 -8.63
N TYR A 17 2.82 -14.90 -7.46
CA TYR A 17 2.30 -15.30 -6.15
C TYR A 17 1.11 -14.46 -5.67
N CYS A 18 0.74 -13.40 -6.41
CA CYS A 18 -0.39 -12.55 -6.02
C CYS A 18 -1.72 -13.26 -6.35
N PRO A 19 -2.61 -13.46 -5.37
CA PRO A 19 -3.93 -14.04 -5.63
C PRO A 19 -4.91 -13.04 -6.25
N PHE A 20 -4.53 -11.75 -6.37
CA PHE A 20 -5.39 -10.66 -6.79
C PHE A 20 -4.91 -10.02 -8.09
N ALA A 21 -5.74 -9.13 -8.67
CA ALA A 21 -5.37 -8.14 -9.68
C ALA A 21 -4.68 -8.67 -10.94
N LYS A 22 -5.15 -9.83 -11.44
CA LYS A 22 -4.65 -10.40 -12.70
C LYS A 22 -5.54 -10.11 -13.91
N ARG A 23 -6.44 -9.13 -13.79
CA ARG A 23 -7.41 -8.80 -14.84
C ARG A 23 -7.06 -7.47 -15.48
N ALA A 24 -7.11 -7.43 -16.79
CA ALA A 24 -7.16 -6.15 -17.50
C ALA A 24 -8.44 -5.41 -17.12
N ILE A 25 -8.31 -4.18 -16.64
CA ILE A 25 -9.45 -3.36 -16.28
C ILE A 25 -10.08 -2.76 -17.54
N SER A 26 -11.39 -2.94 -17.72
CA SER A 26 -12.13 -2.24 -18.77
C SER A 26 -12.45 -0.81 -18.35
N SER A 27 -12.71 0.06 -19.34
CA SER A 27 -13.14 1.44 -19.07
C SER A 27 -14.43 1.51 -18.24
N SER A 28 -15.36 0.57 -18.44
CA SER A 28 -16.58 0.50 -17.65
C SER A 28 -16.35 0.07 -16.19
N MET A 29 -15.41 -0.86 -15.94
CA MET A 29 -15.02 -1.24 -14.58
C MET A 29 -14.32 -0.09 -13.88
N LEU A 30 -13.43 0.63 -14.57
CA LEU A 30 -12.77 1.82 -14.01
C LEU A 30 -13.76 2.93 -13.70
N ALA A 31 -14.75 3.18 -14.56
CA ALA A 31 -15.81 4.14 -14.31
C ALA A 31 -16.66 3.75 -13.09
N ARG A 32 -16.97 2.46 -12.94
CA ARG A 32 -17.69 1.93 -11.78
C ARG A 32 -16.90 2.10 -10.49
N ASP A 33 -15.61 1.80 -10.52
CA ASP A 33 -14.70 1.97 -9.38
C ASP A 33 -14.64 3.45 -8.96
N ARG A 34 -14.39 4.35 -9.92
CA ARG A 34 -14.39 5.79 -9.68
C ARG A 34 -15.70 6.28 -9.06
N ALA A 35 -16.84 5.85 -9.60
CA ALA A 35 -18.15 6.23 -9.07
C ALA A 35 -18.38 5.71 -7.63
N ALA A 36 -17.88 4.52 -7.31
CA ALA A 36 -17.95 3.97 -5.96
C ALA A 36 -17.06 4.76 -4.99
N LEU A 37 -15.83 5.10 -5.40
CA LEU A 37 -14.91 5.91 -4.62
C LEU A 37 -15.48 7.31 -4.36
N THR A 38 -16.02 7.97 -5.38
CA THR A 38 -16.67 9.29 -5.23
C THR A 38 -17.80 9.24 -4.19
N ARG A 39 -18.71 8.25 -4.28
CA ARG A 39 -19.79 8.10 -3.30
C ARG A 39 -19.25 7.88 -1.88
N PHE A 40 -18.17 7.13 -1.73
CA PHE A 40 -17.54 6.91 -0.43
C PHE A 40 -16.95 8.20 0.13
N VAL A 41 -16.17 8.95 -0.66
CA VAL A 41 -15.59 10.23 -0.26
C VAL A 41 -16.69 11.22 0.13
N ASP A 42 -17.75 11.33 -0.67
CA ASP A 42 -18.90 12.18 -0.37
C ASP A 42 -19.62 11.78 0.92
N TRP A 43 -19.72 10.47 1.19
CA TRP A 43 -20.28 9.99 2.45
C TRP A 43 -19.37 10.39 3.63
N VAL A 44 -18.06 10.20 3.52
CA VAL A 44 -17.10 10.62 4.55
C VAL A 44 -17.22 12.11 4.83
N LYS A 45 -17.27 12.95 3.80
CA LYS A 45 -17.43 14.42 3.95
C LYS A 45 -18.67 14.83 4.74
N ARG A 46 -19.76 14.08 4.58
CA ARG A 46 -21.02 14.34 5.32
C ARG A 46 -21.04 13.74 6.72
N THR A 47 -20.23 12.72 7.00
CA THR A 47 -20.22 11.98 8.28
C THR A 47 -19.23 12.61 9.25
N GLN A 48 -19.57 13.78 9.80
CA GLN A 48 -18.68 14.55 10.68
C GLN A 48 -18.88 14.28 12.17
N THR A 49 -19.78 13.36 12.53
CA THR A 49 -20.11 13.06 13.95
C THR A 49 -19.05 12.19 14.65
N HIS A 50 -18.06 11.67 13.91
CA HIS A 50 -17.05 10.77 14.43
C HIS A 50 -15.67 11.12 13.85
N CYS A 51 -14.63 10.98 14.66
CA CYS A 51 -13.25 10.98 14.13
C CYS A 51 -13.00 9.65 13.42
N LEU A 52 -12.54 9.71 12.18
CA LEU A 52 -12.37 8.55 11.33
C LEU A 52 -10.89 8.29 11.01
N ARG A 53 -10.52 7.01 10.99
CA ARG A 53 -9.33 6.50 10.34
C ARG A 53 -9.75 5.63 9.16
N ILE A 54 -9.15 5.83 8.00
CA ILE A 54 -9.51 5.15 6.76
C ILE A 54 -8.28 4.42 6.23
N LEU A 55 -8.44 3.15 5.89
CA LEU A 55 -7.43 2.36 5.19
C LEU A 55 -7.99 1.87 3.85
N PHE A 56 -7.37 2.33 2.77
CA PHE A 56 -7.64 1.81 1.43
C PHE A 56 -6.85 0.52 1.20
N THR A 57 -7.56 -0.57 0.87
CA THR A 57 -6.99 -1.90 0.64
C THR A 57 -7.46 -2.47 -0.70
N PRO A 58 -7.12 -1.86 -1.83
CA PRO A 58 -7.55 -2.33 -3.16
C PRO A 58 -6.98 -3.72 -3.47
N TYR A 59 -7.63 -4.45 -4.36
CA TYR A 59 -7.10 -5.72 -4.89
C TYR A 59 -6.09 -5.52 -6.04
N GLY A 60 -5.48 -4.37 -6.14
CA GLY A 60 -4.51 -4.01 -7.14
C GLY A 60 -3.73 -2.76 -6.75
N GLU A 61 -3.18 -2.05 -7.72
CA GLU A 61 -2.46 -0.80 -7.48
C GLU A 61 -3.37 0.39 -7.76
N ALA A 62 -3.82 1.03 -6.69
CA ALA A 62 -4.74 2.16 -6.79
C ALA A 62 -4.05 3.49 -7.14
N LEU A 63 -2.79 3.69 -6.73
CA LEU A 63 -2.10 4.97 -6.94
C LEU A 63 -1.72 5.26 -8.39
N ILE A 64 -1.82 4.29 -9.30
CA ILE A 64 -1.73 4.57 -10.74
C ILE A 64 -2.95 5.37 -11.25
N TRP A 65 -4.08 5.34 -10.53
CA TRP A 65 -5.32 6.01 -10.93
C TRP A 65 -5.47 7.37 -10.23
N PRO A 66 -5.71 8.46 -10.98
CA PRO A 66 -5.82 9.81 -10.43
C PRO A 66 -6.86 9.92 -9.31
N ALA A 67 -8.03 9.28 -9.47
CA ALA A 67 -9.12 9.38 -8.52
C ALA A 67 -8.74 8.97 -7.08
N TYR A 68 -7.86 7.97 -6.91
CA TYR A 68 -7.40 7.57 -5.57
C TYR A 68 -6.43 8.59 -4.98
N ARG A 69 -5.55 9.19 -5.79
CA ARG A 69 -4.65 10.25 -5.35
C ARG A 69 -5.43 11.50 -4.93
N GLU A 70 -6.41 11.90 -5.73
CA GLU A 70 -7.34 13.00 -5.44
C GLU A 70 -8.11 12.75 -4.15
N ALA A 71 -8.62 11.53 -3.95
CA ALA A 71 -9.32 11.14 -2.72
C ALA A 71 -8.41 11.23 -1.48
N LEU A 72 -7.14 10.80 -1.57
CA LEU A 72 -6.20 10.90 -0.45
C LEU A 72 -5.91 12.36 -0.09
N VAL A 73 -5.69 13.21 -1.09
CA VAL A 73 -5.51 14.67 -0.88
C VAL A 73 -6.73 15.23 -0.16
N GLU A 74 -7.92 15.04 -0.72
CA GLU A 74 -9.16 15.61 -0.18
C GLU A 74 -9.43 15.12 1.26
N LEU A 75 -9.34 13.82 1.50
CA LEU A 75 -9.60 13.24 2.82
C LEU A 75 -8.58 13.71 3.86
N SER A 76 -7.32 13.94 3.50
CA SER A 76 -6.28 14.40 4.42
C SER A 76 -6.59 15.78 5.02
N HIS A 77 -7.33 16.63 4.31
CA HIS A 77 -7.68 17.98 4.76
C HIS A 77 -8.98 18.04 5.58
N LEU A 78 -9.75 16.97 5.68
CA LEU A 78 -10.96 16.96 6.49
C LEU A 78 -10.61 16.94 7.99
N SER A 79 -11.25 17.83 8.78
CA SER A 79 -10.94 18.00 10.20
C SER A 79 -11.24 16.75 11.05
N HIS A 80 -12.27 16.00 10.71
CA HIS A 80 -12.69 14.78 11.40
C HIS A 80 -11.93 13.51 10.94
N ILE A 81 -11.07 13.61 9.94
CA ILE A 81 -10.15 12.53 9.56
C ILE A 81 -8.87 12.67 10.38
N THR A 82 -8.54 11.65 11.15
CA THR A 82 -7.31 11.58 11.93
C THR A 82 -6.20 10.82 11.22
N GLN A 83 -6.56 9.91 10.31
CA GLN A 83 -5.61 9.18 9.48
C GLN A 83 -6.28 8.69 8.20
N VAL A 84 -5.57 8.78 7.08
CA VAL A 84 -5.91 8.13 5.83
C VAL A 84 -4.69 7.37 5.30
N SER A 85 -4.85 6.07 5.10
CA SER A 85 -3.76 5.17 4.72
C SER A 85 -4.13 4.41 3.45
N ILE A 86 -3.14 3.98 2.69
CA ILE A 86 -3.35 3.15 1.51
C ILE A 86 -2.30 2.05 1.39
N GLN A 87 -2.73 0.84 1.04
CA GLN A 87 -1.84 -0.22 0.57
C GLN A 87 -1.48 0.01 -0.88
N THR A 88 -0.18 -0.05 -1.21
CA THR A 88 0.35 0.27 -2.54
C THR A 88 1.68 -0.43 -2.80
N ASN A 89 2.03 -0.66 -4.05
CA ASN A 89 3.38 -1.03 -4.46
C ASN A 89 4.25 0.20 -4.75
N ALA A 90 3.69 1.41 -4.58
CA ALA A 90 4.32 2.69 -4.81
C ALA A 90 4.96 2.86 -6.22
N SER A 91 4.41 2.20 -7.25
CA SER A 91 4.86 2.33 -8.63
C SER A 91 4.20 3.51 -9.36
N GLY A 92 3.07 3.99 -8.86
CA GLY A 92 2.37 5.16 -9.40
C GLY A 92 3.05 6.48 -9.06
N PRO A 93 2.58 7.59 -9.64
CA PRO A 93 3.06 8.93 -9.31
C PRO A 93 2.81 9.26 -7.83
N LEU A 94 3.84 9.74 -7.12
CA LEU A 94 3.77 10.09 -5.70
C LEU A 94 3.83 11.60 -5.45
N SER A 95 3.88 12.42 -6.50
CA SER A 95 3.92 13.89 -6.40
C SER A 95 2.70 14.48 -5.68
N PHE A 96 1.54 13.82 -5.71
CA PHE A 96 0.33 14.26 -5.01
C PHE A 96 0.52 14.36 -3.48
N LEU A 97 1.54 13.71 -2.93
CA LEU A 97 1.84 13.79 -1.50
C LEU A 97 2.20 15.20 -1.04
N SER A 98 2.74 16.05 -1.95
CA SER A 98 2.97 17.47 -1.65
C SER A 98 1.69 18.26 -1.36
N ASP A 99 0.56 17.77 -1.85
CA ASP A 99 -0.73 18.40 -1.68
C ASP A 99 -1.52 17.82 -0.49
N CYS A 100 -0.97 16.82 0.19
CA CYS A 100 -1.58 16.17 1.35
C CYS A 100 -1.19 16.82 2.69
N ASP A 101 -2.04 16.69 3.69
CA ASP A 101 -1.61 16.84 5.09
C ASP A 101 -0.85 15.57 5.52
N LEU A 102 0.48 15.60 5.40
CA LEU A 102 1.34 14.43 5.70
C LEU A 102 1.27 13.95 7.15
N ARG A 103 0.73 14.74 8.07
CA ARG A 103 0.49 14.30 9.45
C ARG A 103 -0.60 13.24 9.55
N LYS A 104 -1.47 13.17 8.53
CA LYS A 104 -2.62 12.25 8.47
C LYS A 104 -2.48 11.17 7.42
N VAL A 105 -1.58 11.33 6.44
CA VAL A 105 -1.40 10.36 5.35
C VAL A 105 -0.32 9.35 5.70
N SER A 106 -0.61 8.06 5.48
CA SER A 106 0.40 7.01 5.58
C SER A 106 0.32 6.00 4.44
N LEU A 107 1.47 5.49 4.04
CA LEU A 107 1.60 4.50 2.97
C LEU A 107 2.02 3.15 3.54
N TRP A 108 1.27 2.09 3.20
CA TRP A 108 1.64 0.71 3.45
C TRP A 108 2.24 0.14 2.17
N ILE A 109 3.55 0.22 2.03
CA ILE A 109 4.25 -0.04 0.76
C ILE A 109 4.72 -1.49 0.72
N SER A 110 4.24 -2.25 -0.26
CA SER A 110 4.66 -3.63 -0.48
C SER A 110 5.81 -3.68 -1.46
N TRP A 111 6.92 -4.34 -1.07
CA TRP A 111 8.00 -4.68 -1.97
C TRP A 111 7.72 -6.01 -2.67
N HIS A 112 7.89 -6.01 -3.98
CA HIS A 112 7.70 -7.17 -4.85
C HIS A 112 9.00 -7.44 -5.62
N PRO A 113 9.86 -8.35 -5.13
CA PRO A 113 11.21 -8.57 -5.69
C PRO A 113 11.22 -9.05 -7.15
N THR A 114 10.11 -9.60 -7.66
CA THR A 114 9.97 -9.99 -9.06
C THR A 114 9.68 -8.81 -9.99
N GLU A 115 9.30 -7.64 -9.46
CA GLU A 115 8.81 -6.50 -10.23
C GLU A 115 9.73 -5.28 -10.11
N ILE A 116 10.40 -5.15 -8.98
CA ILE A 116 11.33 -4.04 -8.74
C ILE A 116 12.55 -4.51 -7.94
N GLU A 117 13.72 -4.14 -8.40
CA GLU A 117 14.96 -4.44 -7.71
C GLU A 117 15.06 -3.74 -6.34
N LEU A 118 15.89 -4.32 -5.47
CA LEU A 118 16.06 -3.86 -4.09
C LEU A 118 16.55 -2.40 -4.02
N SER A 119 17.57 -2.03 -4.81
CA SER A 119 18.19 -0.69 -4.69
C SER A 119 17.23 0.44 -5.04
N PRO A 120 16.58 0.47 -6.22
CA PRO A 120 15.63 1.54 -6.54
C PRO A 120 14.42 1.56 -5.58
N PHE A 121 14.01 0.40 -5.03
CA PHE A 121 12.95 0.38 -4.03
C PHE A 121 13.40 1.06 -2.73
N VAL A 122 14.59 0.70 -2.21
CA VAL A 122 15.15 1.29 -0.98
C VAL A 122 15.36 2.80 -1.14
N GLU A 123 15.90 3.25 -2.27
CA GLU A 123 16.07 4.68 -2.56
C GLU A 123 14.75 5.44 -2.50
N LYS A 124 13.69 4.86 -3.07
CA LYS A 124 12.33 5.42 -3.00
C LYS A 124 11.84 5.54 -1.55
N ILE A 125 12.02 4.49 -0.73
CA ILE A 125 11.62 4.54 0.69
C ILE A 125 12.39 5.62 1.45
N HIS A 126 13.70 5.74 1.24
CA HIS A 126 14.50 6.79 1.87
C HIS A 126 14.03 8.19 1.43
N ALA A 127 13.74 8.39 0.15
CA ALA A 127 13.25 9.67 -0.36
C ALA A 127 11.89 10.07 0.24
N LEU A 128 10.95 9.13 0.33
CA LEU A 128 9.64 9.37 0.96
C LEU A 128 9.79 9.67 2.45
N HIS A 129 10.63 8.89 3.14
CA HIS A 129 10.90 9.11 4.55
C HIS A 129 11.54 10.49 4.82
N ALA A 130 12.50 10.91 3.99
CA ALA A 130 13.12 12.22 4.09
C ALA A 130 12.13 13.38 3.85
N GLN A 131 11.05 13.14 3.11
CA GLN A 131 9.95 14.09 2.92
C GLN A 131 8.96 14.12 4.09
N GLY A 132 9.17 13.30 5.13
CA GLY A 132 8.28 13.22 6.28
C GLY A 132 7.02 12.36 6.06
N VAL A 133 6.97 11.57 4.99
CA VAL A 133 5.85 10.66 4.73
C VAL A 133 5.85 9.53 5.76
N GLN A 134 4.73 9.35 6.46
CA GLN A 134 4.56 8.18 7.32
C GLN A 134 4.40 6.93 6.46
N LEU A 135 5.18 5.91 6.69
CA LEU A 135 5.11 4.69 5.90
C LEU A 135 5.53 3.45 6.69
N SER A 136 5.06 2.31 6.23
CA SER A 136 5.57 0.99 6.59
C SER A 136 5.88 0.19 5.32
N VAL A 137 6.80 -0.76 5.42
CA VAL A 137 7.20 -1.60 4.29
C VAL A 137 6.75 -3.04 4.55
N GLY A 138 6.20 -3.66 3.53
CA GLY A 138 5.77 -5.05 3.61
C GLY A 138 6.38 -5.93 2.53
N ALA A 139 6.46 -7.23 2.81
CA ALA A 139 6.83 -8.24 1.84
C ALA A 139 6.00 -9.53 2.03
N VAL A 140 5.94 -10.35 0.99
CA VAL A 140 5.37 -11.69 1.09
C VAL A 140 6.49 -12.68 1.42
N ALA A 141 6.25 -13.58 2.38
CA ALA A 141 7.20 -14.61 2.80
C ALA A 141 7.34 -15.72 1.74
N ILE A 142 8.05 -15.42 0.67
CA ILE A 142 8.36 -16.39 -0.37
C ILE A 142 9.76 -16.94 -0.07
N PRO A 143 9.91 -18.26 0.21
CA PRO A 143 11.17 -18.84 0.69
C PRO A 143 12.39 -18.48 -0.16
N ILE A 144 12.25 -18.49 -1.49
CA ILE A 144 13.34 -18.14 -2.41
C ILE A 144 13.80 -16.67 -2.28
N HIS A 145 12.96 -15.78 -1.73
CA HIS A 145 13.28 -14.36 -1.57
C HIS A 145 13.69 -13.98 -0.13
N LEU A 146 13.76 -14.95 0.80
CA LEU A 146 14.05 -14.67 2.22
C LEU A 146 15.32 -13.82 2.40
N SER A 147 16.42 -14.20 1.77
CA SER A 147 17.69 -13.45 1.88
C SER A 147 17.60 -12.03 1.31
N GLN A 148 16.79 -11.83 0.28
CA GLN A 148 16.55 -10.49 -0.29
C GLN A 148 15.72 -9.62 0.65
N VAL A 149 14.74 -10.20 1.34
CA VAL A 149 13.90 -9.51 2.33
C VAL A 149 14.72 -9.16 3.59
N GLU A 150 15.63 -10.03 4.02
CA GLU A 150 16.60 -9.70 5.07
C GLU A 150 17.53 -8.53 4.66
N ALA A 151 17.98 -8.54 3.40
CA ALA A 151 18.77 -7.44 2.87
C ALA A 151 17.97 -6.12 2.79
N LEU A 152 16.68 -6.20 2.44
CA LEU A 152 15.77 -5.05 2.50
C LEU A 152 15.70 -4.50 3.92
N ARG A 153 15.41 -5.33 4.96
CA ARG A 153 15.33 -4.87 6.36
C ARG A 153 16.59 -4.14 6.81
N LYS A 154 17.75 -4.65 6.44
CA LYS A 154 19.05 -4.04 6.80
C LYS A 154 19.29 -2.67 6.16
N ARG A 155 18.66 -2.40 5.02
CA ARG A 155 18.82 -1.16 4.26
C ARG A 155 17.74 -0.12 4.54
N LEU A 156 16.63 -0.52 5.18
CA LEU A 156 15.60 0.41 5.60
C LEU A 156 16.01 1.17 6.87
N PRO A 157 15.54 2.41 7.07
CA PRO A 157 15.69 3.10 8.32
C PRO A 157 15.18 2.24 9.50
N PRO A 158 15.88 2.17 10.65
CA PRO A 158 15.51 1.27 11.75
C PRO A 158 14.09 1.47 12.28
N HIS A 159 13.60 2.71 12.23
CA HIS A 159 12.28 3.10 12.74
C HIS A 159 11.15 2.94 11.70
N VAL A 160 11.44 2.58 10.47
CA VAL A 160 10.42 2.22 9.48
C VAL A 160 9.90 0.83 9.81
N PRO A 161 8.61 0.69 10.20
CA PRO A 161 8.04 -0.62 10.47
C PRO A 161 8.08 -1.50 9.22
N MET A 162 8.36 -2.79 9.43
CA MET A 162 8.29 -3.77 8.37
C MET A 162 7.35 -4.91 8.81
N TRP A 163 6.55 -5.43 7.89
CA TRP A 163 5.63 -6.53 8.14
C TRP A 163 5.77 -7.60 7.06
N ILE A 164 5.55 -8.85 7.44
CA ILE A 164 5.69 -10.00 6.56
C ILE A 164 4.38 -10.77 6.48
N ASN A 165 3.82 -10.88 5.29
CA ASN A 165 2.64 -11.70 5.04
C ASN A 165 3.03 -13.10 4.58
N ALA A 166 2.47 -14.13 5.21
CA ALA A 166 2.60 -15.50 4.71
C ALA A 166 2.06 -15.62 3.27
N GLN A 167 2.77 -16.36 2.43
CA GLN A 167 2.29 -16.66 1.08
C GLN A 167 1.05 -17.58 1.14
N LYS A 168 0.00 -17.25 0.40
CA LYS A 168 -1.22 -18.08 0.25
C LYS A 168 -1.39 -18.50 -1.21
N PRO A 169 -1.91 -19.72 -1.47
CA PRO A 169 -2.15 -20.83 -0.54
C PRO A 169 -0.90 -21.67 -0.26
N GLY A 170 -0.83 -22.19 0.97
CA GLY A 170 -0.17 -23.46 1.27
C GLY A 170 1.34 -23.58 1.09
N VAL A 171 2.13 -22.55 1.38
CA VAL A 171 3.57 -22.74 1.53
C VAL A 171 3.87 -23.22 2.95
N SER A 172 4.58 -24.33 3.05
CA SER A 172 5.14 -24.79 4.32
C SER A 172 6.50 -24.15 4.54
N TYR A 173 6.68 -23.58 5.71
CA TYR A 173 7.96 -23.02 6.14
C TYR A 173 8.60 -23.94 7.17
N SER A 174 9.89 -24.26 7.00
CA SER A 174 10.69 -24.92 8.03
C SER A 174 10.78 -24.04 9.29
N GLU A 175 11.09 -24.64 10.44
CA GLU A 175 11.28 -23.89 11.68
C GLU A 175 12.36 -22.80 11.55
N ALA A 176 13.45 -23.11 10.84
CA ALA A 176 14.52 -22.18 10.57
C ALA A 176 14.06 -20.98 9.72
N GLU A 177 13.25 -21.21 8.69
CA GLU A 177 12.67 -20.13 7.89
C GLU A 177 11.69 -19.30 8.70
N GLN A 178 10.83 -19.94 9.51
CA GLN A 178 9.90 -19.21 10.39
C GLN A 178 10.65 -18.32 11.37
N ALA A 179 11.74 -18.79 11.96
CA ALA A 179 12.56 -18.00 12.87
C ALA A 179 13.18 -16.77 12.16
N ARG A 180 13.69 -16.96 10.94
CA ARG A 180 14.24 -15.87 10.12
C ARG A 180 13.18 -14.84 9.73
N TRP A 181 11.98 -15.30 9.30
CA TRP A 181 10.88 -14.39 8.98
C TRP A 181 10.43 -13.55 10.19
N ARG A 182 10.30 -14.18 11.37
CA ARG A 182 9.95 -13.45 12.61
C ARG A 182 11.00 -12.45 13.08
N ALA A 183 12.27 -12.67 12.71
CA ALA A 183 13.35 -11.73 13.04
C ALA A 183 13.35 -10.47 12.18
N ILE A 184 12.59 -10.46 11.07
CA ILE A 184 12.47 -9.32 10.16
C ILE A 184 11.27 -8.42 10.55
N ASP A 185 10.18 -9.03 11.03
CA ASP A 185 8.88 -8.37 11.30
C ASP A 185 8.87 -7.62 12.65
#